data_a0d5f1cc5ec1d7ce91fda58f864d5472
#
_entry.id   a0d5f1cc5ec1d7ce91fda58f864d5472
#
_cell.length_a   1.000
_cell.length_b   1.000
_cell.length_c   1.000
_cell.angle_alpha   90.00
_cell.angle_beta   90.00
_cell.angle_gamma   90.00
#
_symmetry.space_group_name_H-M   'P 1'
#
loop_
_entity.id
_entity.type
_entity.pdbx_description
1 polymer ?
#
loop_
_entity_poly.entity_id
_entity_poly.type
_entity_poly.pdbx_seq_one_letter_code
_entity_poly.pdbx_strand_id
1 'polypeptide(L)'
;MVIPLFSEDYAFVEEILPLIVAQEYPDFEVVIVYVGRDTDFYDDLVRIKQSFPQITATKIELNPRFPISPKMALNVGIKSAHYEHLLFTTPDVYPTSDRWLSLMANGFRRGEIVLGYCGMERGKGFASYLIRTWRMMHSVDWISSAVCGRPYRGMRQNYGFTKRLYFGANGFSHLNMNIGEDDLFMSRIIAPGNVSVVLSPRATLREKSWGGLKWWIGTQRFFGGAIPFYPLWVKNFIQWELGSRILFWLAAIVALAVMPWEFKIA
;
A
#
# COMPACT_ATOMS: atom_id res chain seq x y z
N MET A 1 2.47 11.89 -7.58
CA MET A 1 2.29 10.46 -7.22
C MET A 1 3.37 9.63 -7.87
N VAL A 2 3.79 8.51 -7.26
CA VAL A 2 4.82 7.62 -7.80
C VAL A 2 4.23 6.21 -7.95
N ILE A 3 4.30 5.67 -9.17
CA ILE A 3 3.72 4.36 -9.53
C ILE A 3 4.78 3.53 -10.24
N PRO A 4 5.33 2.49 -9.60
CA PRO A 4 6.26 1.56 -10.24
C PRO A 4 5.49 0.52 -11.08
N LEU A 5 5.92 0.29 -12.31
CA LEU A 5 5.43 -0.75 -13.22
C LEU A 5 6.54 -1.77 -13.48
N PHE A 6 6.27 -3.05 -13.24
CA PHE A 6 7.23 -4.14 -13.42
C PHE A 6 6.89 -5.07 -14.59
N SER A 7 5.88 -4.72 -15.35
CA SER A 7 5.43 -5.42 -16.56
C SER A 7 4.72 -4.45 -17.50
N GLU A 8 4.46 -4.90 -18.72
CA GLU A 8 3.68 -4.22 -19.74
C GLU A 8 2.20 -4.31 -19.39
N ASP A 9 1.74 -3.42 -18.49
CA ASP A 9 0.36 -3.41 -17.97
C ASP A 9 -0.51 -2.40 -18.74
N TYR A 10 -1.03 -2.84 -19.89
CA TYR A 10 -1.97 -2.04 -20.69
C TYR A 10 -3.29 -1.82 -19.95
N ALA A 11 -3.72 -2.77 -19.11
CA ALA A 11 -4.94 -2.60 -18.32
C ALA A 11 -4.82 -1.45 -17.30
N PHE A 12 -3.63 -1.26 -16.72
CA PHE A 12 -3.36 -0.07 -15.91
C PHE A 12 -3.51 1.22 -16.73
N VAL A 13 -2.92 1.23 -17.92
CA VAL A 13 -2.90 2.43 -18.79
C VAL A 13 -4.30 2.80 -19.27
N GLU A 14 -5.10 1.81 -19.65
CA GLU A 14 -6.41 2.03 -20.24
C GLU A 14 -7.53 2.22 -19.20
N GLU A 15 -7.48 1.54 -18.07
CA GLU A 15 -8.58 1.51 -17.11
C GLU A 15 -8.30 2.31 -15.82
N ILE A 16 -7.07 2.29 -15.31
CA ILE A 16 -6.75 2.85 -14.00
C ILE A 16 -6.16 4.24 -14.11
N LEU A 17 -5.20 4.44 -15.01
CA LEU A 17 -4.52 5.73 -15.17
C LEU A 17 -5.49 6.89 -15.46
N PRO A 18 -6.55 6.73 -16.30
CA PRO A 18 -7.56 7.77 -16.49
C PRO A 18 -8.26 8.19 -15.18
N LEU A 19 -8.54 7.24 -14.28
CA LEU A 19 -9.17 7.54 -12.99
C LEU A 19 -8.22 8.29 -12.05
N ILE A 20 -6.92 8.06 -12.19
CA ILE A 20 -5.89 8.77 -11.42
C ILE A 20 -5.71 10.19 -11.93
N VAL A 21 -5.67 10.40 -13.24
CA VAL A 21 -5.48 11.74 -13.81
C VAL A 21 -6.74 12.62 -13.72
N ALA A 22 -7.92 12.00 -13.57
CA ALA A 22 -9.19 12.69 -13.37
C ALA A 22 -9.44 13.16 -11.91
N GLN A 23 -8.46 13.03 -11.02
CA GLN A 23 -8.62 13.45 -9.63
C GLN A 23 -8.79 14.99 -9.51
N GLU A 24 -9.76 15.41 -8.70
CA GLU A 24 -10.02 16.82 -8.39
C GLU A 24 -8.94 17.40 -7.46
N TYR A 25 -7.83 17.79 -8.04
CA TYR A 25 -6.74 18.48 -7.36
C TYR A 25 -6.01 19.43 -8.30
N PRO A 26 -5.71 20.68 -7.88
CA PRO A 26 -5.26 21.72 -8.81
C PRO A 26 -3.92 21.42 -9.48
N ASP A 27 -2.92 21.01 -8.70
CA ASP A 27 -1.55 20.82 -9.18
C ASP A 27 -0.96 19.51 -8.67
N PHE A 28 -0.80 18.53 -9.56
CA PHE A 28 -0.15 17.27 -9.25
C PHE A 28 0.55 16.66 -10.47
N GLU A 29 1.44 15.74 -10.19
CA GLU A 29 2.09 14.93 -11.20
C GLU A 29 1.94 13.44 -10.91
N VAL A 30 2.00 12.64 -11.96
CA VAL A 30 2.05 11.17 -11.90
C VAL A 30 3.37 10.73 -12.50
N VAL A 31 4.26 10.24 -11.66
CA VAL A 31 5.55 9.69 -12.07
C VAL A 31 5.42 8.18 -12.20
N ILE A 32 5.42 7.70 -13.43
CA ILE A 32 5.39 6.27 -13.77
C ILE A 32 6.83 5.80 -13.95
N VAL A 33 7.24 4.80 -13.19
CA VAL A 33 8.58 4.21 -13.31
C VAL A 33 8.44 2.82 -13.90
N TYR A 34 8.66 2.71 -15.19
CA TYR A 34 8.63 1.43 -15.90
C TYR A 34 9.96 0.69 -15.75
N VAL A 35 9.87 -0.55 -15.29
CA VAL A 35 10.99 -1.45 -15.11
C VAL A 35 10.81 -2.62 -16.05
N GLY A 36 11.36 -2.52 -17.24
CA GLY A 36 11.16 -3.52 -18.27
C GLY A 36 12.07 -3.32 -19.48
N ARG A 37 11.98 -4.24 -20.44
CA ARG A 37 12.77 -4.21 -21.68
C ARG A 37 11.99 -3.67 -22.87
N ASP A 38 10.68 -3.75 -22.82
CA ASP A 38 9.83 -3.35 -23.93
C ASP A 38 9.97 -1.84 -24.19
N THR A 39 10.37 -1.51 -25.41
CA THR A 39 10.59 -0.13 -25.83
C THR A 39 9.27 0.47 -26.35
N ASP A 40 8.46 -0.34 -27.02
CA ASP A 40 7.21 0.10 -27.62
C ASP A 40 6.22 0.49 -26.52
N PHE A 41 6.11 -0.34 -25.46
CA PHE A 41 5.31 0.00 -24.28
C PHE A 41 5.79 1.29 -23.61
N TYR A 42 7.11 1.48 -23.48
CA TYR A 42 7.64 2.71 -22.90
C TYR A 42 7.35 3.93 -23.78
N ASP A 43 7.46 3.80 -25.10
CA ASP A 43 7.15 4.88 -26.04
C ASP A 43 5.65 5.25 -25.97
N ASP A 44 4.78 4.27 -25.77
CA ASP A 44 3.36 4.50 -25.55
C ASP A 44 3.12 5.29 -24.23
N LEU A 45 3.83 4.94 -23.14
CA LEU A 45 3.76 5.71 -21.89
C LEU A 45 4.24 7.16 -22.06
N VAL A 46 5.29 7.38 -22.87
CA VAL A 46 5.79 8.72 -23.18
C VAL A 46 4.78 9.50 -24.04
N ARG A 47 4.12 8.85 -24.99
CA ARG A 47 3.07 9.48 -25.82
C ARG A 47 1.85 9.92 -25.02
N ILE A 48 1.49 9.21 -23.96
CA ILE A 48 0.38 9.55 -23.05
C ILE A 48 0.56 10.96 -22.46
N LYS A 49 1.81 11.42 -22.24
CA LYS A 49 2.09 12.78 -21.81
C LYS A 49 1.52 13.86 -22.71
N GLN A 50 1.34 13.58 -24.00
CA GLN A 50 0.74 14.53 -24.95
C GLN A 50 -0.75 14.79 -24.63
N SER A 51 -1.44 13.77 -24.13
CA SER A 51 -2.85 13.86 -23.72
C SER A 51 -3.00 14.29 -22.26
N PHE A 52 -2.03 13.94 -21.41
CA PHE A 52 -2.05 14.21 -19.98
C PHE A 52 -0.71 14.79 -19.53
N PRO A 53 -0.53 16.12 -19.60
CA PRO A 53 0.75 16.79 -19.32
C PRO A 53 1.31 16.55 -17.93
N GLN A 54 0.45 16.19 -16.95
CA GLN A 54 0.84 15.86 -15.58
C GLN A 54 1.54 14.49 -15.44
N ILE A 55 1.60 13.68 -16.51
CA ILE A 55 2.29 12.38 -16.48
C ILE A 55 3.75 12.54 -16.88
N THR A 56 4.62 11.89 -16.13
CA THR A 56 6.04 11.72 -16.47
C THR A 56 6.37 10.23 -16.40
N ALA A 57 6.91 9.68 -17.49
CA ALA A 57 7.38 8.30 -17.54
C ALA A 57 8.91 8.26 -17.47
N THR A 58 9.44 7.33 -16.70
CA THR A 58 10.88 7.05 -16.59
C THR A 58 11.09 5.55 -16.75
N LYS A 59 12.07 5.14 -17.57
CA LYS A 59 12.42 3.73 -17.79
C LYS A 59 13.65 3.36 -16.98
N ILE A 60 13.61 2.19 -16.34
CA ILE A 60 14.79 1.53 -15.76
C ILE A 60 15.05 0.29 -16.58
N GLU A 61 16.21 0.23 -17.22
CA GLU A 61 16.62 -0.93 -17.99
C GLU A 61 17.04 -2.08 -17.08
N LEU A 62 16.56 -3.28 -17.43
CA LEU A 62 16.93 -4.51 -16.75
C LEU A 62 18.39 -4.87 -16.99
N ASN A 63 19.23 -4.78 -15.97
CA ASN A 63 20.60 -5.23 -16.01
C ASN A 63 20.74 -6.57 -15.28
N PRO A 64 21.21 -7.65 -15.94
CA PRO A 64 21.38 -8.96 -15.31
C PRO A 64 22.32 -8.97 -14.09
N ARG A 65 23.23 -7.99 -14.00
CA ARG A 65 24.19 -7.88 -12.89
C ARG A 65 23.60 -7.25 -11.62
N PHE A 66 22.46 -6.56 -11.75
CA PHE A 66 21.83 -5.88 -10.62
C PHE A 66 20.37 -6.32 -10.51
N PRO A 67 20.01 -7.09 -9.48
CA PRO A 67 18.62 -7.45 -9.26
C PRO A 67 17.80 -6.18 -9.01
N ILE A 68 16.77 -5.99 -9.82
CA ILE A 68 15.87 -4.86 -9.64
C ILE A 68 14.96 -5.15 -8.47
N SER A 69 14.88 -4.19 -7.56
CA SER A 69 13.99 -4.24 -6.41
C SER A 69 12.94 -3.12 -6.52
N PRO A 70 11.77 -3.29 -5.92
CA PRO A 70 10.76 -2.23 -5.79
C PRO A 70 11.34 -0.94 -5.21
N LYS A 71 12.30 -1.04 -4.30
CA LYS A 71 13.03 0.12 -3.73
C LYS A 71 13.76 0.95 -4.77
N MET A 72 14.37 0.29 -5.76
CA MET A 72 15.07 1.01 -6.83
C MET A 72 14.10 1.82 -7.69
N ALA A 73 12.97 1.22 -8.08
CA ALA A 73 11.94 1.91 -8.84
C ALA A 73 11.35 3.09 -8.06
N LEU A 74 11.02 2.87 -6.79
CA LEU A 74 10.52 3.95 -5.92
C LEU A 74 11.56 5.07 -5.74
N ASN A 75 12.85 4.73 -5.54
CA ASN A 75 13.92 5.73 -5.40
C ASN A 75 14.07 6.60 -6.66
N VAL A 76 14.02 5.97 -7.85
CA VAL A 76 14.03 6.72 -9.12
C VAL A 76 12.80 7.62 -9.21
N GLY A 77 11.61 7.10 -8.94
CA GLY A 77 10.38 7.89 -8.97
C GLY A 77 10.38 9.06 -7.98
N ILE A 78 10.87 8.84 -6.74
CA ILE A 78 11.00 9.90 -5.73
C ILE A 78 11.96 11.00 -6.19
N LYS A 79 13.08 10.62 -6.79
CA LYS A 79 14.06 11.59 -7.33
C LYS A 79 13.53 12.36 -8.53
N SER A 80 12.77 11.70 -9.40
CA SER A 80 12.18 12.30 -10.60
C SER A 80 10.98 13.21 -10.28
N ALA A 81 10.31 13.00 -9.16
CA ALA A 81 9.18 13.83 -8.75
C ALA A 81 9.61 15.27 -8.44
N HIS A 82 8.81 16.27 -8.82
CA HIS A 82 9.09 17.69 -8.56
C HIS A 82 8.51 18.17 -7.23
N TYR A 83 7.36 17.61 -6.82
CA TYR A 83 6.65 18.06 -5.62
C TYR A 83 7.22 17.44 -4.33
N GLU A 84 7.09 18.19 -3.24
CA GLU A 84 7.53 17.78 -1.90
C GLU A 84 6.68 16.66 -1.31
N HIS A 85 5.36 16.70 -1.50
CA HIS A 85 4.43 15.71 -0.99
C HIS A 85 4.27 14.56 -1.97
N LEU A 86 4.61 13.36 -1.55
CA LEU A 86 4.58 12.16 -2.38
C LEU A 86 3.47 11.22 -1.91
N LEU A 87 2.67 10.72 -2.83
CA LEU A 87 1.74 9.62 -2.62
C LEU A 87 2.16 8.42 -3.46
N PHE A 88 2.04 7.24 -2.87
CA PHE A 88 2.42 5.97 -3.47
C PHE A 88 1.20 5.08 -3.64
N THR A 89 1.12 4.44 -4.79
CA THR A 89 0.11 3.43 -5.11
C THR A 89 0.71 2.39 -6.05
N THR A 90 -0.05 1.35 -6.34
CA THR A 90 0.35 0.26 -7.24
C THR A 90 -0.56 0.22 -8.48
N PRO A 91 -0.11 -0.35 -9.60
CA PRO A 91 -0.86 -0.29 -10.86
C PRO A 91 -2.19 -1.05 -10.85
N ASP A 92 -2.35 -2.00 -9.92
CA ASP A 92 -3.55 -2.81 -9.74
C ASP A 92 -4.61 -2.16 -8.82
N VAL A 93 -4.43 -0.87 -8.49
CA VAL A 93 -5.25 -0.15 -7.52
C VAL A 93 -5.88 1.10 -8.12
N TYR A 94 -7.18 1.26 -7.92
CA TYR A 94 -7.94 2.41 -8.42
C TYR A 94 -8.65 3.18 -7.30
N PRO A 95 -8.80 4.52 -7.45
CA PRO A 95 -9.53 5.35 -6.49
C PRO A 95 -11.04 5.10 -6.57
N THR A 96 -11.71 5.11 -5.40
CA THR A 96 -13.17 4.97 -5.32
C THR A 96 -13.91 6.28 -5.57
N SER A 97 -13.19 7.40 -5.66
CA SER A 97 -13.74 8.72 -5.96
C SER A 97 -12.70 9.64 -6.61
N ASP A 98 -13.16 10.70 -7.23
CA ASP A 98 -12.40 11.81 -7.78
C ASP A 98 -11.70 12.68 -6.71
N ARG A 99 -12.04 12.50 -5.43
CA ARG A 99 -11.55 13.27 -4.28
C ARG A 99 -10.47 12.56 -3.46
N TRP A 100 -10.04 11.37 -3.87
CA TRP A 100 -9.00 10.64 -3.16
C TRP A 100 -7.74 11.46 -2.96
N LEU A 101 -7.22 12.05 -4.06
CA LEU A 101 -5.99 12.83 -4.01
C LEU A 101 -6.10 14.04 -3.10
N SER A 102 -7.19 14.81 -3.20
CA SER A 102 -7.41 16.00 -2.38
C SER A 102 -7.52 15.68 -0.88
N LEU A 103 -8.16 14.57 -0.54
CA LEU A 103 -8.30 14.12 0.84
C LEU A 103 -6.98 13.62 1.43
N MET A 104 -6.20 12.86 0.65
CA MET A 104 -4.87 12.41 1.05
C MET A 104 -3.92 13.60 1.20
N ALA A 105 -3.92 14.52 0.25
CA ALA A 105 -3.10 15.75 0.30
C ALA A 105 -3.43 16.61 1.54
N ASN A 106 -4.70 16.68 1.92
CA ASN A 106 -5.12 17.39 3.14
C ASN A 106 -4.57 16.75 4.43
N GLY A 107 -4.26 15.45 4.38
CA GLY A 107 -3.59 14.74 5.47
C GLY A 107 -2.21 15.32 5.81
N PHE A 108 -1.46 15.79 4.82
CA PHE A 108 -0.14 16.43 5.01
C PHE A 108 -0.17 17.72 5.83
N ARG A 109 -1.33 18.33 6.02
CA ARG A 109 -1.48 19.47 6.94
C ARG A 109 -1.30 19.10 8.41
N ARG A 110 -1.40 17.81 8.75
CA ARG A 110 -1.37 17.29 10.12
C ARG A 110 -0.16 16.41 10.41
N GLY A 111 0.62 16.07 9.39
CA GLY A 111 1.81 15.22 9.55
C GLY A 111 2.57 15.09 8.24
N GLU A 112 3.83 14.72 8.31
CA GLU A 112 4.69 14.49 7.14
C GLU A 112 4.44 13.12 6.47
N ILE A 113 3.70 12.25 7.15
CA ILE A 113 3.31 10.93 6.67
C ILE A 113 1.78 10.86 6.66
N VAL A 114 1.23 10.39 5.56
CA VAL A 114 -0.22 10.19 5.40
C VAL A 114 -0.49 8.72 5.11
N LEU A 115 -1.40 8.14 5.89
CA LEU A 115 -1.82 6.75 5.77
C LEU A 115 -3.29 6.69 5.35
N GLY A 116 -3.57 5.94 4.30
CA GLY A 116 -4.92 5.69 3.81
C GLY A 116 -5.24 4.19 3.76
N TYR A 117 -6.49 3.86 3.58
CA TYR A 117 -6.98 2.49 3.45
C TYR A 117 -7.11 2.07 1.98
N CYS A 118 -6.73 0.83 1.68
CA CYS A 118 -7.00 0.18 0.41
C CYS A 118 -7.72 -1.16 0.65
N GLY A 119 -8.97 -1.25 0.23
CA GLY A 119 -9.73 -2.48 0.25
C GLY A 119 -9.48 -3.32 -1.01
N MET A 120 -9.99 -4.56 -1.00
CA MET A 120 -10.01 -5.41 -2.20
C MET A 120 -11.36 -5.35 -2.90
N GLU A 121 -11.34 -5.47 -4.20
CA GLU A 121 -12.52 -5.61 -5.03
C GLU A 121 -13.29 -6.90 -4.70
N ARG A 122 -14.60 -6.90 -4.95
CA ARG A 122 -15.44 -8.07 -4.72
C ARG A 122 -15.22 -9.09 -5.83
N GLY A 123 -14.42 -10.11 -5.55
CA GLY A 123 -14.32 -11.30 -6.42
C GLY A 123 -15.43 -12.32 -6.14
N LYS A 124 -15.46 -13.36 -6.96
CA LYS A 124 -16.42 -14.47 -6.82
C LYS A 124 -15.95 -15.50 -5.79
N GLY A 125 -16.91 -16.14 -5.11
CA GLY A 125 -16.70 -17.30 -4.26
C GLY A 125 -16.22 -16.98 -2.83
N PHE A 126 -16.22 -18.03 -2.01
CA PHE A 126 -15.92 -17.98 -0.57
C PHE A 126 -14.49 -17.51 -0.27
N ALA A 127 -13.52 -17.91 -1.11
CA ALA A 127 -12.14 -17.49 -0.95
C ALA A 127 -11.99 -15.96 -1.03
N SER A 128 -12.68 -15.31 -1.97
CA SER A 128 -12.68 -13.84 -2.09
C SER A 128 -13.25 -13.18 -0.83
N TYR A 129 -14.32 -13.73 -0.26
CA TYR A 129 -14.89 -13.23 0.99
C TYR A 129 -13.87 -13.31 2.14
N LEU A 130 -13.22 -14.46 2.33
CA LEU A 130 -12.22 -14.65 3.37
C LEU A 130 -11.03 -13.68 3.23
N ILE A 131 -10.49 -13.55 2.01
CA ILE A 131 -9.34 -12.68 1.74
C ILE A 131 -9.69 -11.22 2.03
N ARG A 132 -10.87 -10.77 1.61
CA ARG A 132 -11.36 -9.40 1.86
C ARG A 132 -11.57 -9.12 3.35
N THR A 133 -12.19 -10.06 4.05
CA THR A 133 -12.40 -9.96 5.50
C THR A 133 -11.07 -9.91 6.24
N TRP A 134 -10.12 -10.78 5.89
CA TRP A 134 -8.78 -10.75 6.44
C TRP A 134 -8.08 -9.42 6.19
N ARG A 135 -8.10 -8.91 4.95
CA ARG A 135 -7.52 -7.61 4.60
C ARG A 135 -8.10 -6.50 5.45
N MET A 136 -9.42 -6.48 5.60
CA MET A 136 -10.11 -5.49 6.43
C MET A 136 -9.68 -5.58 7.89
N MET A 137 -9.73 -6.77 8.49
CA MET A 137 -9.34 -6.97 9.89
C MET A 137 -7.89 -6.58 10.15
N HIS A 138 -6.97 -7.02 9.30
CA HIS A 138 -5.56 -6.64 9.40
C HIS A 138 -5.34 -5.13 9.23
N SER A 139 -6.13 -4.47 8.38
CA SER A 139 -6.06 -3.01 8.22
C SER A 139 -6.58 -2.28 9.46
N VAL A 140 -7.63 -2.79 10.10
CA VAL A 140 -8.15 -2.24 11.36
C VAL A 140 -7.05 -2.22 12.42
N ASP A 141 -6.23 -3.27 12.53
CA ASP A 141 -5.18 -3.37 13.55
C ASP A 141 -4.13 -2.24 13.43
N TRP A 142 -3.51 -2.10 12.26
CA TRP A 142 -2.46 -1.08 12.11
C TRP A 142 -3.02 0.35 12.01
N ILE A 143 -4.23 0.53 11.47
CA ILE A 143 -4.91 1.84 11.45
C ILE A 143 -5.29 2.25 12.86
N SER A 144 -5.87 1.36 13.66
CA SER A 144 -6.22 1.65 15.05
C SER A 144 -4.99 2.01 15.87
N SER A 145 -3.90 1.26 15.71
CA SER A 145 -2.61 1.59 16.32
C SER A 145 -2.13 2.99 15.94
N ALA A 146 -2.26 3.37 14.66
CA ALA A 146 -1.89 4.69 14.17
C ALA A 146 -2.79 5.80 14.74
N VAL A 147 -4.11 5.58 14.80
CA VAL A 147 -5.08 6.53 15.40
C VAL A 147 -4.82 6.70 16.90
N CYS A 148 -4.42 5.63 17.60
CA CYS A 148 -4.04 5.66 19.01
C CYS A 148 -2.63 6.27 19.25
N GLY A 149 -2.01 6.86 18.22
CA GLY A 149 -0.70 7.52 18.35
C GLY A 149 0.50 6.58 18.36
N ARG A 150 0.32 5.32 17.98
CA ARG A 150 1.37 4.30 17.87
C ARG A 150 1.46 3.69 16.48
N PRO A 151 1.64 4.52 15.42
CA PRO A 151 1.80 4.01 14.08
C PRO A 151 3.07 3.16 13.98
N TYR A 152 3.05 2.10 13.16
CA TYR A 152 4.22 1.26 12.94
C TYR A 152 4.43 0.83 11.49
N ARG A 153 3.41 1.01 10.64
CA ARG A 153 3.47 0.70 9.22
C ARG A 153 2.50 1.52 8.40
N GLY A 154 2.68 1.50 7.09
CA GLY A 154 1.71 1.94 6.09
C GLY A 154 1.21 0.78 5.25
N MET A 155 0.42 1.08 4.24
CA MET A 155 -0.05 0.14 3.24
C MET A 155 0.46 0.62 1.87
N ARG A 156 1.28 -0.21 1.20
CA ARG A 156 1.95 0.15 -0.06
C ARG A 156 1.04 0.71 -1.15
N GLN A 157 -0.24 0.39 -1.08
CA GLN A 157 -1.25 0.83 -2.03
C GLN A 157 -1.79 2.25 -1.76
N ASN A 158 -1.69 2.75 -0.51
CA ASN A 158 -2.30 4.06 -0.16
C ASN A 158 -1.58 4.72 1.01
N TYR A 159 -0.41 5.27 0.76
CA TYR A 159 0.35 6.02 1.74
C TYR A 159 1.15 7.14 1.07
N GLY A 160 1.65 8.05 1.87
CA GLY A 160 2.51 9.11 1.37
C GLY A 160 3.44 9.65 2.44
N PHE A 161 4.49 10.31 2.01
CA PHE A 161 5.43 11.04 2.86
C PHE A 161 6.08 12.20 2.10
N THR A 162 6.77 13.08 2.84
CA THR A 162 7.50 14.20 2.25
C THR A 162 8.86 13.77 1.72
N LYS A 163 9.34 14.40 0.64
CA LYS A 163 10.72 14.19 0.12
C LYS A 163 11.76 14.51 1.18
N ARG A 164 11.55 15.59 1.96
CA ARG A 164 12.41 15.96 3.07
C ARG A 164 12.61 14.80 4.05
N LEU A 165 11.52 14.15 4.46
CA LEU A 165 11.56 13.02 5.39
C LEU A 165 12.31 11.83 4.78
N TYR A 166 12.10 11.56 3.49
CA TYR A 166 12.79 10.49 2.78
C TYR A 166 14.30 10.71 2.72
N PHE A 167 14.74 11.89 2.29
CA PHE A 167 16.17 12.19 2.18
C PHE A 167 16.83 12.35 3.55
N GLY A 168 16.13 12.92 4.53
CA GLY A 168 16.59 13.02 5.92
C GLY A 168 16.87 11.67 6.57
N ALA A 169 16.13 10.62 6.17
CA ALA A 169 16.36 9.24 6.61
C ALA A 169 17.38 8.47 5.75
N ASN A 170 18.08 9.12 4.81
CA ASN A 170 18.95 8.50 3.80
C ASN A 170 18.23 7.48 2.90
N GLY A 171 16.93 7.69 2.66
CA GLY A 171 16.11 6.85 1.80
C GLY A 171 16.12 5.37 2.20
N PHE A 172 16.14 4.49 1.21
CA PHE A 172 16.14 3.03 1.42
C PHE A 172 17.53 2.43 1.68
N SER A 173 18.59 3.23 1.90
CA SER A 173 19.98 2.77 2.00
C SER A 173 20.22 1.74 3.11
N HIS A 174 19.40 1.76 4.17
CA HIS A 174 19.49 0.84 5.30
C HIS A 174 18.79 -0.51 5.07
N LEU A 175 18.05 -0.66 3.98
CA LEU A 175 17.32 -1.89 3.67
C LEU A 175 18.13 -2.76 2.71
N ASN A 176 18.92 -3.68 3.25
CA ASN A 176 19.72 -4.61 2.46
C ASN A 176 18.92 -5.81 1.89
N MET A 177 17.61 -5.85 2.17
CA MET A 177 16.71 -6.91 1.74
C MET A 177 15.79 -6.44 0.61
N ASN A 178 15.20 -7.38 -0.14
CA ASN A 178 14.29 -7.10 -1.25
C ASN A 178 12.85 -6.82 -0.82
N ILE A 179 12.59 -6.67 0.49
CA ILE A 179 11.27 -6.42 1.10
C ILE A 179 11.38 -5.25 2.08
N GLY A 180 10.25 -4.68 2.46
CA GLY A 180 10.17 -3.70 3.55
C GLY A 180 10.29 -2.24 3.12
N GLU A 181 10.17 -1.95 1.83
CA GLU A 181 10.16 -0.57 1.32
C GLU A 181 8.96 0.23 1.82
N ASP A 182 7.86 -0.44 2.08
CA ASP A 182 6.59 0.18 2.51
C ASP A 182 6.38 0.12 4.03
N ASP A 183 6.82 -0.94 4.70
CA ASP A 183 6.59 -1.12 6.13
C ASP A 183 7.84 -0.91 6.99
N LEU A 184 8.99 -1.48 6.66
CA LEU A 184 10.21 -1.28 7.44
C LEU A 184 10.78 0.13 7.29
N PHE A 185 10.70 0.71 6.09
CA PHE A 185 11.06 2.10 5.89
C PHE A 185 10.10 3.01 6.68
N MET A 186 8.80 2.77 6.59
CA MET A 186 7.80 3.51 7.36
C MET A 186 8.05 3.39 8.86
N SER A 187 8.31 2.20 9.38
CA SER A 187 8.63 1.97 10.79
C SER A 187 9.84 2.79 11.27
N ARG A 188 10.78 3.11 10.38
CA ARG A 188 11.95 3.93 10.68
C ARG A 188 11.67 5.43 10.72
N ILE A 189 10.84 5.92 9.78
CA ILE A 189 10.57 7.36 9.65
C ILE A 189 9.37 7.83 10.48
N ILE A 190 8.58 6.91 10.98
CA ILE A 190 7.46 7.20 11.87
C ILE A 190 7.98 7.73 13.21
N ALA A 191 7.42 8.87 13.62
CA ALA A 191 7.67 9.48 14.92
C ALA A 191 6.33 9.98 15.52
N PRO A 192 6.26 10.15 16.85
CA PRO A 192 5.06 10.71 17.48
C PRO A 192 4.68 12.06 16.86
N GLY A 193 3.42 12.17 16.41
CA GLY A 193 2.87 13.40 15.85
C GLY A 193 3.19 13.69 14.38
N ASN A 194 4.02 12.88 13.69
CA ASN A 194 4.30 13.10 12.27
C ASN A 194 3.40 12.31 11.31
N VAL A 195 2.46 11.52 11.83
CA VAL A 195 1.57 10.65 11.05
C VAL A 195 0.13 11.16 11.10
N SER A 196 -0.48 11.24 9.94
CA SER A 196 -1.90 11.52 9.76
C SER A 196 -2.60 10.32 9.12
N VAL A 197 -3.76 9.94 9.64
CA VAL A 197 -4.59 8.86 9.07
C VAL A 197 -5.81 9.47 8.39
N VAL A 198 -6.08 9.04 7.15
CA VAL A 198 -7.23 9.48 6.36
C VAL A 198 -8.22 8.33 6.22
N LEU A 199 -9.34 8.41 6.95
CA LEU A 199 -10.36 7.35 7.01
C LEU A 199 -11.62 7.64 6.18
N SER A 200 -11.63 8.74 5.40
CA SER A 200 -12.78 9.04 4.55
C SER A 200 -13.04 7.91 3.55
N PRO A 201 -14.28 7.44 3.40
CA PRO A 201 -14.60 6.46 2.34
C PRO A 201 -14.21 6.93 0.94
N ARG A 202 -14.24 8.25 0.68
CA ARG A 202 -13.83 8.85 -0.59
C ARG A 202 -12.31 8.91 -0.78
N ALA A 203 -11.54 8.68 0.28
CA ALA A 203 -10.07 8.57 0.23
C ALA A 203 -9.59 7.11 0.15
N THR A 204 -10.50 6.15 -0.01
CA THR A 204 -10.14 4.74 -0.12
C THR A 204 -9.76 4.39 -1.55
N LEU A 205 -8.85 3.44 -1.65
CA LEU A 205 -8.52 2.77 -2.89
C LEU A 205 -9.09 1.35 -2.90
N ARG A 206 -9.16 0.76 -4.09
CA ARG A 206 -9.56 -0.63 -4.30
C ARG A 206 -8.52 -1.34 -5.13
N GLU A 207 -8.03 -2.47 -4.62
CA GLU A 207 -7.13 -3.37 -5.32
C GLU A 207 -7.96 -4.39 -6.10
N LYS A 208 -7.63 -4.58 -7.37
CA LYS A 208 -8.24 -5.63 -8.20
C LYS A 208 -7.96 -7.00 -7.61
N SER A 209 -8.90 -7.92 -7.69
CA SER A 209 -8.76 -9.26 -7.12
C SER A 209 -8.03 -10.17 -8.11
N TRP A 210 -6.80 -10.54 -7.79
CA TRP A 210 -5.91 -11.30 -8.69
C TRP A 210 -5.76 -12.78 -8.39
N GLY A 211 -6.37 -13.32 -7.36
CA GLY A 211 -6.09 -14.72 -7.08
C GLY A 211 -6.93 -15.34 -5.97
N GLY A 212 -6.79 -16.65 -5.88
CA GLY A 212 -7.40 -17.46 -4.84
C GLY A 212 -6.53 -17.56 -3.58
N LEU A 213 -6.90 -18.50 -2.70
CA LEU A 213 -6.21 -18.72 -1.40
C LEU A 213 -4.70 -18.98 -1.56
N LYS A 214 -4.27 -19.67 -2.63
CA LYS A 214 -2.84 -19.94 -2.88
C LYS A 214 -2.03 -18.64 -3.05
N TRP A 215 -2.53 -17.71 -3.86
CA TRP A 215 -1.93 -16.40 -4.03
C TRP A 215 -1.89 -15.64 -2.71
N TRP A 216 -3.01 -15.64 -1.98
CA TRP A 216 -3.10 -14.95 -0.70
C TRP A 216 -2.10 -15.49 0.33
N ILE A 217 -1.97 -16.83 0.47
CA ILE A 217 -0.98 -17.45 1.36
C ILE A 217 0.45 -17.01 0.97
N GLY A 218 0.77 -16.97 -0.33
CA GLY A 218 2.06 -16.47 -0.82
C GLY A 218 2.32 -15.01 -0.40
N THR A 219 1.31 -14.16 -0.55
CA THR A 219 1.38 -12.75 -0.13
C THR A 219 1.58 -12.62 1.38
N GLN A 220 0.88 -13.43 2.20
CA GLN A 220 1.06 -13.42 3.66
C GLN A 220 2.48 -13.88 4.08
N ARG A 221 3.05 -14.87 3.40
CA ARG A 221 4.43 -15.29 3.64
C ARG A 221 5.43 -14.18 3.32
N PHE A 222 5.21 -13.47 2.22
CA PHE A 222 6.05 -12.33 1.84
C PHE A 222 6.03 -11.24 2.92
N PHE A 223 4.85 -10.81 3.35
CA PHE A 223 4.73 -9.80 4.41
C PHE A 223 5.23 -10.30 5.77
N GLY A 224 5.01 -11.58 6.10
CA GLY A 224 5.52 -12.20 7.31
C GLY A 224 7.05 -12.17 7.40
N GLY A 225 7.74 -12.13 6.26
CA GLY A 225 9.20 -12.00 6.20
C GLY A 225 9.75 -10.69 6.77
N ALA A 226 8.93 -9.64 6.88
CA ALA A 226 9.33 -8.38 7.48
C ALA A 226 9.24 -8.38 9.02
N ILE A 227 8.43 -9.25 9.63
CA ILE A 227 8.17 -9.27 11.08
C ILE A 227 9.46 -9.34 11.94
N PRO A 228 10.47 -10.17 11.61
CA PRO A 228 11.72 -10.24 12.40
C PRO A 228 12.47 -8.91 12.53
N PHE A 229 12.26 -7.99 11.60
CA PHE A 229 12.98 -6.72 11.51
C PHE A 229 12.25 -5.54 12.17
N TYR A 230 11.02 -5.75 12.63
CA TYR A 230 10.29 -4.72 13.38
C TYR A 230 10.89 -4.50 14.79
N PRO A 231 10.69 -3.30 15.36
CA PRO A 231 10.98 -3.05 16.76
C PRO A 231 10.26 -4.05 17.69
N LEU A 232 10.86 -4.32 18.87
CA LEU A 232 10.36 -5.33 19.79
C LEU A 232 8.89 -5.11 20.20
N TRP A 233 8.51 -3.85 20.44
CA TRP A 233 7.13 -3.53 20.82
C TRP A 233 6.11 -3.86 19.71
N VAL A 234 6.49 -3.70 18.42
CA VAL A 234 5.63 -4.07 17.28
C VAL A 234 5.48 -5.58 17.18
N LYS A 235 6.59 -6.32 17.37
CA LYS A 235 6.55 -7.79 17.41
C LYS A 235 5.62 -8.29 18.51
N ASN A 236 5.75 -7.73 19.70
CA ASN A 236 4.89 -8.08 20.82
C ASN A 236 3.42 -7.73 20.53
N PHE A 237 3.16 -6.56 19.94
CA PHE A 237 1.82 -6.16 19.57
C PHE A 237 1.18 -7.15 18.56
N ILE A 238 1.90 -7.52 17.50
CA ILE A 238 1.44 -8.49 16.49
C ILE A 238 1.21 -9.88 17.13
N GLN A 239 2.10 -10.30 18.03
CA GLN A 239 1.97 -11.59 18.73
C GLN A 239 0.75 -11.61 19.67
N TRP A 240 0.54 -10.53 20.41
CA TRP A 240 -0.63 -10.38 21.29
C TRP A 240 -1.94 -10.39 20.49
N GLU A 241 -1.96 -9.68 19.39
CA GLU A 241 -3.12 -9.62 18.50
C GLU A 241 -3.45 -11.02 17.94
N LEU A 242 -2.45 -11.71 17.41
CA LEU A 242 -2.62 -13.08 16.92
C LEU A 242 -3.05 -14.04 18.05
N GLY A 243 -2.40 -13.96 19.21
CA GLY A 243 -2.71 -14.78 20.38
C GLY A 243 -4.14 -14.56 20.87
N SER A 244 -4.59 -13.31 20.96
CA SER A 244 -5.96 -12.97 21.37
C SER A 244 -7.02 -13.54 20.40
N ARG A 245 -6.77 -13.50 19.10
CA ARG A 245 -7.66 -14.10 18.09
C ARG A 245 -7.73 -15.62 18.22
N ILE A 246 -6.59 -16.28 18.41
CA ILE A 246 -6.56 -17.73 18.62
C ILE A 246 -7.34 -18.08 19.88
N LEU A 247 -7.10 -17.36 20.98
CA LEU A 247 -7.80 -17.58 22.25
C LEU A 247 -9.30 -17.36 22.12
N PHE A 248 -9.72 -16.32 21.42
CA PHE A 248 -11.13 -16.04 21.15
C PHE A 248 -11.79 -17.20 20.40
N TRP A 249 -11.18 -17.72 19.34
CA TRP A 249 -11.76 -18.82 18.58
C TRP A 249 -11.79 -20.13 19.37
N LEU A 250 -10.75 -20.42 20.15
CA LEU A 250 -10.74 -21.58 21.05
C LEU A 250 -11.86 -21.46 22.09
N ALA A 251 -12.02 -20.30 22.73
CA ALA A 251 -13.09 -20.05 23.68
C ALA A 251 -14.47 -20.15 23.02
N ALA A 252 -14.64 -19.64 21.81
CA ALA A 252 -15.88 -19.74 21.05
C ALA A 252 -16.23 -21.20 20.72
N ILE A 253 -15.25 -22.01 20.29
CA ILE A 253 -15.45 -23.43 20.02
C ILE A 253 -15.85 -24.18 21.31
N VAL A 254 -15.17 -23.93 22.42
CA VAL A 254 -15.50 -24.52 23.73
C VAL A 254 -16.89 -24.10 24.17
N ALA A 255 -17.23 -22.81 24.08
CA ALA A 255 -18.55 -22.31 24.41
C ALA A 255 -19.65 -23.00 23.59
N LEU A 256 -19.47 -23.10 22.27
CA LEU A 256 -20.40 -23.82 21.38
C LEU A 256 -20.52 -25.32 21.71
N ALA A 257 -19.46 -25.95 22.19
CA ALA A 257 -19.49 -27.34 22.56
C ALA A 257 -20.25 -27.59 23.87
N VAL A 258 -20.07 -26.70 24.84
CA VAL A 258 -20.64 -26.83 26.22
C VAL A 258 -22.05 -26.22 26.33
N MET A 259 -22.38 -25.24 25.51
CA MET A 259 -23.69 -24.57 25.54
C MET A 259 -24.83 -25.53 25.23
N PRO A 260 -25.94 -25.49 25.99
CA PRO A 260 -27.16 -26.22 25.64
C PRO A 260 -27.61 -25.84 24.22
N TRP A 261 -28.22 -26.79 23.54
CA TRP A 261 -28.60 -26.66 22.12
C TRP A 261 -29.52 -25.46 21.85
N GLU A 262 -30.34 -25.10 22.85
CA GLU A 262 -31.28 -23.97 22.82
C GLU A 262 -30.61 -22.60 22.57
N PHE A 263 -29.32 -22.44 22.96
CA PHE A 263 -28.53 -21.24 22.78
C PHE A 263 -27.61 -21.27 21.53
N LYS A 264 -27.61 -22.40 20.78
CA LYS A 264 -26.80 -22.54 19.57
C LYS A 264 -27.45 -21.96 18.31
N ILE A 265 -28.73 -21.56 18.39
CA ILE A 265 -29.57 -21.12 17.26
C ILE A 265 -29.91 -19.63 17.37
N ALA A 266 -29.60 -18.98 18.48
CA ALA A 266 -29.75 -17.55 18.67
C ALA A 266 -28.46 -16.81 18.19
#